data_a67ba24fa32d0c111843bd5e26d6f941
#
_entry.id   a67ba24fa32d0c111843bd5e26d6f941
#
_cell.length_a   1.000
_cell.length_b   1.000
_cell.length_c   1.000
_cell.angle_alpha   90.00
_cell.angle_beta   90.00
_cell.angle_gamma   90.00
#
_symmetry.space_group_name_H-M   'P 1'
#
loop_
_entity.id
_entity.type
_entity.pdbx_description
1 polymer ?
#
loop_
_entity_poly.entity_id
_entity_poly.type
_entity_poly.pdbx_seq_one_letter_code
_entity_poly.pdbx_strand_id
1 'polypeptide(L)'
;WSEHFNMQSYIVDELYDLLRSEFPIDSIGITGHSMGGHGALLLGFKFPSKFVSVSALAPVCAASESAWGQAAYTEYFGDDKSLWAQADASQMIVEVGQQYASILVDQGAADNFLAEGQLQTPKLQAACEKAKQPLTLRYQAGHDHSYYFIQTVINDHIEHHWRMAQMG
;
A
#
# COMPACT_ATOMS: atom_id res chain seq x y z
N TRP A 1 11.67 18.94 -2.19
CA TRP A 1 11.43 17.52 -2.53
C TRP A 1 10.70 17.38 -3.87
N SER A 2 9.75 18.27 -4.20
CA SER A 2 8.96 18.21 -5.44
C SER A 2 9.77 18.32 -6.72
N GLU A 3 10.99 18.85 -6.69
CA GLU A 3 11.90 18.92 -7.82
C GLU A 3 12.72 17.63 -8.02
N HIS A 4 12.75 16.78 -6.98
CA HIS A 4 13.53 15.54 -6.95
C HIS A 4 12.71 14.43 -6.31
N PHE A 5 13.16 13.19 -6.45
CA PHE A 5 12.56 12.02 -5.80
C PHE A 5 11.07 11.80 -6.12
N ASN A 6 10.66 12.05 -7.37
CA ASN A 6 9.30 11.91 -7.86
C ASN A 6 8.91 10.43 -8.03
N MET A 7 8.90 9.66 -6.92
CA MET A 7 8.67 8.21 -6.94
C MET A 7 7.30 7.82 -7.49
N GLN A 8 6.27 8.65 -7.28
CA GLN A 8 4.95 8.36 -7.83
C GLN A 8 5.02 8.33 -9.37
N SER A 9 5.47 9.40 -10.03
CA SER A 9 5.57 9.45 -11.49
C SER A 9 6.56 8.42 -12.03
N TYR A 10 7.69 8.20 -11.34
CA TYR A 10 8.62 7.15 -11.73
C TYR A 10 7.94 5.78 -11.82
N ILE A 11 7.15 5.39 -10.80
CA ILE A 11 6.50 4.07 -10.76
C ILE A 11 5.32 4.01 -11.74
N VAL A 12 4.44 5.03 -11.74
CA VAL A 12 3.19 4.94 -12.50
C VAL A 12 3.31 5.32 -13.97
N ASP A 13 4.36 6.03 -14.34
CA ASP A 13 4.61 6.46 -15.73
C ASP A 13 5.83 5.73 -16.28
N GLU A 14 7.06 6.08 -15.83
CA GLU A 14 8.29 5.58 -16.44
C GLU A 14 8.44 4.06 -16.31
N LEU A 15 8.37 3.52 -15.08
CA LEU A 15 8.54 2.08 -14.85
C LEU A 15 7.36 1.28 -15.43
N TYR A 16 6.14 1.78 -15.26
CA TYR A 16 4.95 1.12 -15.81
C TYR A 16 5.02 1.00 -17.33
N ASP A 17 5.34 2.09 -18.02
CA ASP A 17 5.42 2.11 -19.48
C ASP A 17 6.61 1.27 -19.98
N LEU A 18 7.76 1.31 -19.29
CA LEU A 18 8.91 0.45 -19.60
C LEU A 18 8.53 -1.04 -19.51
N LEU A 19 7.88 -1.47 -18.43
CA LEU A 19 7.47 -2.86 -18.29
C LEU A 19 6.53 -3.30 -19.41
N ARG A 20 5.60 -2.46 -19.81
CA ARG A 20 4.67 -2.77 -20.91
C ARG A 20 5.32 -2.77 -22.28
N SER A 21 6.38 -1.99 -22.47
CA SER A 21 7.11 -1.97 -23.76
C SER A 21 8.08 -3.15 -23.91
N GLU A 22 8.71 -3.55 -22.80
CA GLU A 22 9.78 -4.56 -22.84
C GLU A 22 9.27 -6.00 -22.63
N PHE A 23 8.08 -6.17 -22.03
CA PHE A 23 7.54 -7.49 -21.70
C PHE A 23 6.14 -7.69 -22.29
N PRO A 24 5.82 -8.89 -22.80
CA PRO A 24 4.49 -9.22 -23.33
C PRO A 24 3.53 -9.50 -22.16
N ILE A 25 3.20 -8.46 -21.37
CA ILE A 25 2.35 -8.56 -20.20
C ILE A 25 1.04 -7.81 -20.43
N ASP A 26 -0.06 -8.40 -20.01
CA ASP A 26 -1.40 -7.82 -20.13
C ASP A 26 -1.84 -7.11 -18.83
N SER A 27 -1.27 -7.49 -17.69
CA SER A 27 -1.65 -6.97 -16.39
C SER A 27 -0.45 -6.78 -15.47
N ILE A 28 -0.54 -5.78 -14.59
CA ILE A 28 0.48 -5.46 -13.57
C ILE A 28 -0.23 -5.36 -12.21
N GLY A 29 0.29 -6.08 -11.22
CA GLY A 29 -0.05 -5.90 -9.82
C GLY A 29 0.97 -5.02 -9.10
N ILE A 30 0.58 -4.46 -7.95
CA ILE A 30 1.49 -3.68 -7.13
C ILE A 30 1.56 -4.21 -5.70
N THR A 31 2.77 -4.40 -5.19
CA THR A 31 3.03 -4.83 -3.82
C THR A 31 4.23 -4.11 -3.22
N GLY A 32 4.32 -4.10 -1.91
CA GLY A 32 5.46 -3.51 -1.22
C GLY A 32 5.47 -3.79 0.27
N HIS A 33 6.60 -3.54 0.90
CA HIS A 33 6.83 -3.70 2.33
C HIS A 33 6.99 -2.35 3.01
N SER A 34 6.40 -2.20 4.22
CA SER A 34 6.57 -1.02 5.08
C SER A 34 6.15 0.28 4.37
N MET A 35 7.07 1.21 4.17
CA MET A 35 6.87 2.42 3.36
C MET A 35 6.54 2.09 1.90
N GLY A 36 7.16 1.03 1.32
CA GLY A 36 6.79 0.50 0.01
C GLY A 36 5.38 -0.11 -0.01
N GLY A 37 4.93 -0.69 1.10
CA GLY A 37 3.56 -1.16 1.30
C GLY A 37 2.55 -0.01 1.32
N HIS A 38 2.90 1.11 1.98
CA HIS A 38 2.15 2.36 1.88
C HIS A 38 2.02 2.82 0.42
N GLY A 39 3.16 2.86 -0.29
CA GLY A 39 3.19 3.25 -1.70
C GLY A 39 2.31 2.34 -2.57
N ALA A 40 2.37 1.02 -2.36
CA ALA A 40 1.55 0.05 -3.09
C ALA A 40 0.05 0.28 -2.88
N LEU A 41 -0.39 0.49 -1.63
CA LEU A 41 -1.78 0.81 -1.32
C LEU A 41 -2.20 2.14 -1.95
N LEU A 42 -1.42 3.20 -1.72
CA LEU A 42 -1.74 4.54 -2.21
C LEU A 42 -1.81 4.61 -3.74
N LEU A 43 -0.80 4.05 -4.43
CA LEU A 43 -0.76 4.06 -5.89
C LEU A 43 -1.84 3.15 -6.50
N GLY A 44 -2.10 2.00 -5.88
CA GLY A 44 -3.21 1.15 -6.27
C GLY A 44 -4.55 1.90 -6.21
N PHE A 45 -4.84 2.59 -5.10
CA PHE A 45 -6.09 3.34 -4.94
C PHE A 45 -6.19 4.57 -5.88
N LYS A 46 -5.07 5.23 -6.15
CA LYS A 46 -5.03 6.37 -7.08
C LYS A 46 -5.12 5.97 -8.55
N PHE A 47 -4.55 4.83 -8.91
CA PHE A 47 -4.40 4.42 -10.32
C PHE A 47 -4.95 3.00 -10.57
N PRO A 48 -6.22 2.73 -10.24
CA PRO A 48 -6.80 1.38 -10.37
C PRO A 48 -6.85 0.87 -11.82
N SER A 49 -6.78 1.77 -12.80
CA SER A 49 -6.69 1.40 -14.21
C SER A 49 -5.30 0.90 -14.64
N LYS A 50 -4.26 1.18 -13.85
CA LYS A 50 -2.89 0.71 -14.11
C LYS A 50 -2.58 -0.61 -13.40
N PHE A 51 -3.12 -0.82 -12.21
CA PHE A 51 -2.82 -1.99 -11.38
C PHE A 51 -4.05 -2.85 -11.19
N VAL A 52 -4.01 -4.10 -11.66
CA VAL A 52 -5.14 -5.04 -11.54
C VAL A 52 -5.28 -5.65 -10.15
N SER A 53 -4.25 -5.55 -9.33
CA SER A 53 -4.23 -6.11 -7.98
C SER A 53 -3.28 -5.37 -7.06
N VAL A 54 -3.62 -5.36 -5.77
CA VAL A 54 -2.86 -4.68 -4.70
C VAL A 54 -2.65 -5.63 -3.54
N SER A 55 -1.44 -5.65 -3.02
CA SER A 55 -1.15 -6.26 -1.74
C SER A 55 -0.08 -5.48 -0.97
N ALA A 56 0.03 -5.68 0.34
CA ALA A 56 1.03 -5.00 1.15
C ALA A 56 1.50 -5.84 2.35
N LEU A 57 2.77 -5.70 2.68
CA LEU A 57 3.43 -6.41 3.78
C LEU A 57 3.85 -5.38 4.84
N ALA A 58 3.33 -5.52 6.06
CA ALA A 58 3.54 -4.59 7.18
C ALA A 58 3.51 -3.10 6.75
N PRO A 59 2.46 -2.65 6.03
CA PRO A 59 2.42 -1.31 5.46
C PRO A 59 2.25 -0.21 6.51
N VAL A 60 2.76 0.98 6.21
CA VAL A 60 2.31 2.20 6.87
C VAL A 60 0.93 2.56 6.29
N CYS A 61 -0.13 2.42 7.08
CA CYS A 61 -1.51 2.49 6.59
C CYS A 61 -2.14 3.88 6.69
N ALA A 62 -1.85 4.60 7.77
CA ALA A 62 -2.37 5.95 8.02
C ALA A 62 -1.22 6.85 8.49
N ALA A 63 -0.37 7.24 7.55
CA ALA A 63 0.83 8.02 7.84
C ALA A 63 0.51 9.37 8.49
N SER A 64 -0.58 10.01 8.08
CA SER A 64 -1.05 11.27 8.68
C SER A 64 -1.41 11.17 10.17
N GLU A 65 -1.61 9.95 10.68
CA GLU A 65 -1.97 9.68 12.08
C GLU A 65 -0.84 9.02 12.88
N SER A 66 0.34 8.84 12.31
CA SER A 66 1.53 8.31 12.99
C SER A 66 2.56 9.42 13.23
N ALA A 67 3.37 9.29 14.27
CA ALA A 67 4.39 10.30 14.58
C ALA A 67 5.42 10.44 13.44
N TRP A 68 5.83 9.34 12.87
CA TRP A 68 6.75 9.30 11.72
C TRP A 68 6.16 9.96 10.48
N GLY A 69 4.92 9.58 10.15
CA GLY A 69 4.26 10.11 8.97
C GLY A 69 3.98 11.60 9.09
N GLN A 70 3.58 12.08 10.28
CA GLN A 70 3.38 13.50 10.53
C GLN A 70 4.68 14.30 10.35
N ALA A 71 5.81 13.80 10.89
CA ALA A 71 7.11 14.43 10.69
C ALA A 71 7.49 14.48 9.19
N ALA A 72 7.34 13.37 8.47
CA ALA A 72 7.63 13.31 7.05
C ALA A 72 6.71 14.24 6.23
N TYR A 73 5.43 14.25 6.51
CA TYR A 73 4.46 15.06 5.77
C TYR A 73 4.63 16.56 6.04
N THR A 74 5.04 16.94 7.24
CA THR A 74 5.42 18.32 7.54
C THR A 74 6.56 18.79 6.62
N GLU A 75 7.58 17.95 6.45
CA GLU A 75 8.71 18.25 5.57
C GLU A 75 8.34 18.25 4.08
N TYR A 76 7.45 17.33 3.65
CA TYR A 76 7.11 17.18 2.23
C TYR A 76 6.02 18.14 1.76
N PHE A 77 5.03 18.42 2.61
CA PHE A 77 3.80 19.13 2.25
C PHE A 77 3.53 20.37 3.11
N GLY A 78 4.38 20.64 4.12
CA GLY A 78 4.09 21.66 5.12
C GLY A 78 2.85 21.35 5.95
N ASP A 79 2.11 22.39 6.33
CA ASP A 79 0.94 22.26 7.21
C ASP A 79 -0.38 21.98 6.44
N ASP A 80 -0.33 21.83 5.12
CA ASP A 80 -1.51 21.58 4.30
C ASP A 80 -2.04 20.14 4.49
N LYS A 81 -3.01 20.01 5.39
CA LYS A 81 -3.65 18.72 5.71
C LYS A 81 -4.42 18.11 4.53
N SER A 82 -4.79 18.89 3.51
CA SER A 82 -5.43 18.37 2.31
C SER A 82 -4.45 17.55 1.46
N LEU A 83 -3.18 17.98 1.38
CA LEU A 83 -2.12 17.23 0.75
C LEU A 83 -1.75 15.97 1.54
N TRP A 84 -1.81 16.05 2.89
CA TRP A 84 -1.62 14.87 3.74
C TRP A 84 -2.67 13.79 3.46
N ALA A 85 -3.94 14.18 3.34
CA ALA A 85 -5.03 13.27 3.04
C ALA A 85 -4.83 12.56 1.69
N GLN A 86 -4.39 13.30 0.69
CA GLN A 86 -4.08 12.75 -0.64
C GLN A 86 -2.88 11.81 -0.66
N ALA A 87 -2.03 11.85 0.35
CA ALA A 87 -0.86 10.99 0.51
C ALA A 87 -1.08 9.87 1.54
N ASP A 88 -2.27 9.73 2.13
CA ASP A 88 -2.60 8.75 3.16
C ASP A 88 -3.48 7.64 2.59
N ALA A 89 -3.02 6.40 2.66
CA ALA A 89 -3.72 5.27 2.05
C ALA A 89 -5.11 5.03 2.66
N SER A 90 -5.25 5.19 3.99
CA SER A 90 -6.53 4.99 4.67
C SER A 90 -7.54 6.10 4.37
N GLN A 91 -7.08 7.33 4.17
CA GLN A 91 -7.96 8.42 3.74
C GLN A 91 -8.34 8.27 2.26
N MET A 92 -7.38 7.92 1.42
CA MET A 92 -7.59 7.73 -0.01
C MET A 92 -8.67 6.69 -0.30
N ILE A 93 -8.62 5.51 0.33
CA ILE A 93 -9.63 4.47 0.07
C ILE A 93 -11.03 4.89 0.50
N VAL A 94 -11.17 5.71 1.53
CA VAL A 94 -12.47 6.28 1.93
C VAL A 94 -13.00 7.25 0.88
N GLU A 95 -12.12 8.02 0.25
CA GLU A 95 -12.49 8.99 -0.78
C GLU A 95 -12.92 8.29 -2.08
N VAL A 96 -12.12 7.32 -2.55
CA VAL A 96 -12.36 6.69 -3.85
C VAL A 96 -13.35 5.51 -3.81
N GLY A 97 -13.60 4.94 -2.63
CA GLY A 97 -14.47 3.76 -2.47
C GLY A 97 -13.81 2.46 -2.96
N GLN A 98 -14.63 1.43 -3.13
CA GLN A 98 -14.15 0.12 -3.59
C GLN A 98 -13.51 0.21 -4.98
N GLN A 99 -12.26 -0.27 -5.11
CA GLN A 99 -11.51 -0.32 -6.36
C GLN A 99 -11.19 -1.75 -6.82
N TYR A 100 -11.08 -2.70 -5.88
CA TYR A 100 -10.62 -4.06 -6.15
C TYR A 100 -11.61 -5.11 -5.65
N ALA A 101 -11.61 -6.28 -6.26
CA ALA A 101 -12.36 -7.44 -5.76
C ALA A 101 -11.87 -7.85 -4.36
N SER A 102 -10.57 -7.76 -4.10
CA SER A 102 -9.94 -7.93 -2.78
C SER A 102 -8.56 -7.31 -2.77
N ILE A 103 -8.08 -6.85 -1.61
CA ILE A 103 -6.67 -6.54 -1.36
C ILE A 103 -6.15 -7.45 -0.24
N LEU A 104 -4.86 -7.79 -0.27
CA LEU A 104 -4.22 -8.65 0.73
C LEU A 104 -3.20 -7.85 1.53
N VAL A 105 -3.31 -7.91 2.85
CA VAL A 105 -2.34 -7.30 3.77
C VAL A 105 -1.91 -8.31 4.82
N ASP A 106 -0.62 -8.50 4.99
CA ASP A 106 -0.03 -9.24 6.09
C ASP A 106 0.73 -8.31 7.04
N GLN A 107 0.56 -8.55 8.33
CA GLN A 107 1.18 -7.78 9.41
C GLN A 107 1.81 -8.73 10.43
N GLY A 108 3.08 -8.54 10.75
CA GLY A 108 3.72 -9.23 11.88
C GLY A 108 3.09 -8.80 13.21
N ALA A 109 2.63 -9.77 14.01
CA ALA A 109 2.00 -9.46 15.30
C ALA A 109 3.00 -9.04 16.39
N ALA A 110 4.29 -9.38 16.23
CA ALA A 110 5.39 -8.97 17.12
C ALA A 110 6.20 -7.79 16.54
N ASP A 111 5.66 -7.09 15.57
CA ASP A 111 6.29 -5.95 14.93
C ASP A 111 6.35 -4.73 15.86
N ASN A 112 7.54 -4.24 16.14
CA ASN A 112 7.77 -3.09 17.02
C ASN A 112 7.11 -1.80 16.46
N PHE A 113 7.15 -1.59 15.15
CA PHE A 113 6.51 -0.41 14.54
C PHE A 113 4.99 -0.46 14.64
N LEU A 114 4.40 -1.66 14.65
CA LEU A 114 2.98 -1.83 14.96
C LEU A 114 2.69 -1.46 16.43
N ALA A 115 3.49 -1.99 17.34
CA ALA A 115 3.37 -1.72 18.77
C ALA A 115 3.57 -0.23 19.12
N GLU A 116 4.46 0.45 18.41
CA GLU A 116 4.71 1.89 18.54
C GLU A 116 3.66 2.77 17.83
N GLY A 117 2.67 2.16 17.17
CA GLY A 117 1.62 2.87 16.47
C GLY A 117 2.07 3.58 15.18
N GLN A 118 3.20 3.17 14.59
CA GLN A 118 3.67 3.78 13.34
C GLN A 118 2.95 3.25 12.10
N LEU A 119 2.50 1.98 12.12
CA LEU A 119 1.90 1.34 10.94
C LEU A 119 0.39 1.60 10.81
N GLN A 120 -0.33 1.75 11.92
CA GLN A 120 -1.75 2.09 11.93
C GLN A 120 -2.65 1.11 11.13
N THR A 121 -2.31 -0.18 11.10
CA THR A 121 -3.04 -1.22 10.35
C THR A 121 -4.54 -1.28 10.66
N PRO A 122 -5.00 -1.09 11.93
CA PRO A 122 -6.44 -1.03 12.24
C PRO A 122 -7.19 0.13 11.56
N LYS A 123 -6.49 1.23 11.24
CA LYS A 123 -7.09 2.37 10.52
C LYS A 123 -7.40 2.00 9.07
N LEU A 124 -6.51 1.26 8.41
CA LEU A 124 -6.77 0.74 7.08
C LEU A 124 -7.98 -0.20 7.08
N GLN A 125 -8.07 -1.09 8.06
CA GLN A 125 -9.22 -2.00 8.19
C GLN A 125 -10.53 -1.21 8.29
N ALA A 126 -10.62 -0.26 9.21
CA ALA A 126 -11.81 0.58 9.37
C ALA A 126 -12.13 1.41 8.11
N ALA A 127 -11.09 1.91 7.43
CA ALA A 127 -11.24 2.66 6.19
C ALA A 127 -11.79 1.78 5.04
N CYS A 128 -11.27 0.56 4.90
CA CYS A 128 -11.76 -0.41 3.91
C CYS A 128 -13.20 -0.82 4.19
N GLU A 129 -13.58 -1.05 5.45
CA GLU A 129 -14.97 -1.33 5.85
C GLU A 129 -15.91 -0.18 5.44
N LYS A 130 -15.53 1.06 5.74
CA LYS A 130 -16.29 2.26 5.37
C LYS A 130 -16.41 2.42 3.84
N ALA A 131 -15.34 2.15 3.12
CA ALA A 131 -15.27 2.22 1.66
C ALA A 131 -15.93 1.03 0.95
N LYS A 132 -16.34 -0.01 1.70
CA LYS A 132 -16.80 -1.31 1.21
C LYS A 132 -15.74 -2.03 0.35
N GLN A 133 -14.46 -1.73 0.57
CA GLN A 133 -13.36 -2.40 -0.10
C GLN A 133 -13.07 -3.73 0.60
N PRO A 134 -13.22 -4.89 -0.08
CA PRO A 134 -12.86 -6.16 0.51
C PRO A 134 -11.37 -6.20 0.84
N LEU A 135 -11.06 -6.50 2.10
CA LEU A 135 -9.70 -6.59 2.65
C LEU A 135 -9.51 -7.94 3.32
N THR A 136 -8.49 -8.66 2.91
CA THR A 136 -7.92 -9.78 3.66
C THR A 136 -6.75 -9.27 4.47
N LEU A 137 -6.97 -9.04 5.76
CA LEU A 137 -5.92 -8.61 6.70
C LEU A 137 -5.56 -9.79 7.61
N ARG A 138 -4.29 -10.18 7.61
CA ARG A 138 -3.78 -11.30 8.41
C ARG A 138 -2.70 -10.81 9.37
N TYR A 139 -2.83 -11.18 10.65
CA TYR A 139 -1.78 -10.98 11.64
C TYR A 139 -0.99 -12.27 11.84
N GLN A 140 0.30 -12.22 11.55
CA GLN A 140 1.21 -13.36 11.62
C GLN A 140 1.86 -13.45 13.01
N ALA A 141 1.43 -14.42 13.81
CA ALA A 141 1.88 -14.58 15.20
C ALA A 141 3.40 -14.80 15.28
N GLY A 142 4.08 -14.07 16.18
CA GLY A 142 5.52 -14.20 16.43
C GLY A 142 6.42 -13.57 15.37
N HIS A 143 5.87 -12.99 14.30
CA HIS A 143 6.64 -12.32 13.25
C HIS A 143 6.81 -10.83 13.56
N ASP A 144 8.00 -10.33 13.27
CA ASP A 144 8.41 -8.94 13.39
C ASP A 144 8.26 -8.17 12.07
N HIS A 145 9.04 -7.08 11.88
CA HIS A 145 9.08 -6.27 10.65
C HIS A 145 10.14 -6.70 9.64
N SER A 146 10.83 -7.81 9.89
CA SER A 146 12.00 -8.21 9.10
C SER A 146 11.64 -8.88 7.76
N TYR A 147 12.64 -9.04 6.90
CA TYR A 147 12.51 -9.82 5.67
C TYR A 147 12.25 -11.32 5.92
N TYR A 148 12.56 -11.84 7.12
CA TYR A 148 12.15 -13.20 7.49
C TYR A 148 10.64 -13.36 7.55
N PHE A 149 9.95 -12.35 8.08
CA PHE A 149 8.48 -12.31 8.01
C PHE A 149 7.99 -12.33 6.55
N ILE A 150 8.54 -11.47 5.70
CA ILE A 150 8.16 -11.39 4.28
C ILE A 150 8.34 -12.74 3.61
N GLN A 151 9.47 -13.41 3.83
CA GLN A 151 9.78 -14.72 3.24
C GLN A 151 8.72 -15.78 3.54
N THR A 152 8.06 -15.70 4.69
CA THR A 152 7.04 -16.69 5.09
C THR A 152 5.71 -16.50 4.37
N VAL A 153 5.39 -15.30 3.90
CA VAL A 153 4.06 -14.95 3.34
C VAL A 153 4.10 -14.54 1.87
N ILE A 154 5.27 -14.29 1.29
CA ILE A 154 5.39 -13.72 -0.06
C ILE A 154 4.74 -14.60 -1.14
N ASN A 155 4.76 -15.92 -0.99
CA ASN A 155 4.14 -16.83 -1.94
C ASN A 155 2.62 -16.60 -2.02
N ASP A 156 1.97 -16.33 -0.89
CA ASP A 156 0.53 -16.03 -0.85
C ASP A 156 0.21 -14.71 -1.55
N HIS A 157 1.12 -13.72 -1.45
CA HIS A 157 0.99 -12.45 -2.17
C HIS A 157 1.14 -12.65 -3.69
N ILE A 158 2.11 -13.45 -4.13
CA ILE A 158 2.27 -13.80 -5.55
C ILE A 158 1.01 -14.52 -6.06
N GLU A 159 0.49 -15.48 -5.29
CA GLU A 159 -0.73 -16.21 -5.65
C GLU A 159 -1.96 -15.29 -5.66
N HIS A 160 -2.06 -14.34 -4.73
CA HIS A 160 -3.10 -13.32 -4.74
C HIS A 160 -3.07 -12.51 -6.04
N HIS A 161 -1.90 -11.99 -6.42
CA HIS A 161 -1.75 -11.23 -7.68
C HIS A 161 -2.10 -12.07 -8.90
N TRP A 162 -1.64 -13.32 -8.93
CA TRP A 162 -1.98 -14.24 -10.02
C TRP A 162 -3.48 -14.46 -10.14
N ARG A 163 -4.16 -14.74 -9.04
CA ARG A 163 -5.63 -14.93 -9.04
C ARG A 163 -6.38 -13.69 -9.51
N MET A 164 -5.99 -12.52 -9.03
CA MET A 164 -6.63 -11.26 -9.45
C MET A 164 -6.44 -10.99 -10.94
N ALA A 165 -5.27 -11.28 -11.49
CA ALA A 165 -4.99 -11.11 -12.92
C ALA A 165 -5.84 -12.03 -13.81
N GLN A 166 -6.32 -13.17 -13.30
CA GLN A 166 -7.20 -14.08 -14.05
C GLN A 166 -8.68 -13.67 -14.02
N MET A 167 -9.05 -12.72 -13.17
CA MET A 167 -10.44 -12.26 -13.01
C MET A 167 -10.80 -11.04 -13.88
N GLY A 168 -9.80 -10.35 -14.41
CA GLY A 168 -9.95 -9.18 -15.29
C GLY A 168 -9.74 -9.58 -16.73
#